data_1e790f3e5664291dfe7733873c15db3e
#
_entry.id   1e790f3e5664291dfe7733873c15db3e
#
_cell.length_a   1.000
_cell.length_b   1.000
_cell.length_c   1.000
_cell.angle_alpha   90.00
_cell.angle_beta   90.00
_cell.angle_gamma   90.00
#
_symmetry.space_group_name_H-M   'P 1'
#
loop_
_entity.id
_entity.type
_entity.pdbx_description
1 polymer ?
#
loop_
_entity_poly.entity_id
_entity_poly.type
_entity_poly.pdbx_seq_one_letter_code
_entity_poly.pdbx_strand_id
1 'polypeptide(L)'
;MIGIPKQEYFERIAKFQERIKAAGLDACLVHGTESDFANVRYLTEYWPTFEQAGVFVPAEGDAVLLIGPESYKYAVGRSVVPKIALMLNYRESAEPDYPGIPLATYGDVVKMAMGNRQLKSLGLVGTAVMTKPTLDAVAAQLPGVKVVVADEVFRPLRWFKSENELNCHRKAFKVAEKAVQAILNEMKPGMTEFQVIGIAQREIYANGGEYEGHSLYCFGGDRTSNGISRPTGAKIKKNEIIQLNIGARVGGYSSSIGLPVWFGKLPKNQLALVEFGLRAHKYTIELMKAGVEASSIAQDYYDWGCAEGWKDYMLYGPVHGLGIMETESPWIETTSKYKLQKNMTYQIDTFFTGDGYGLRWERGCIITDDGCELLSKKFMSTKCCKLD
;
A
#
# COMPACT_ATOMS: atom_id res chain seq x y z
N MET A 1 -15.10 -15.90 -5.89
CA MET A 1 -14.07 -15.19 -5.10
C MET A 1 -14.16 -13.71 -5.41
N ILE A 2 -13.97 -12.85 -4.41
CA ILE A 2 -13.84 -11.40 -4.65
C ILE A 2 -12.42 -11.17 -5.17
N GLY A 3 -12.31 -10.50 -6.32
CA GLY A 3 -11.05 -10.19 -6.99
C GLY A 3 -11.32 -9.36 -8.23
N ILE A 4 -10.27 -8.98 -8.92
CA ILE A 4 -10.36 -8.18 -10.14
C ILE A 4 -10.59 -9.10 -11.34
N PRO A 5 -11.64 -8.88 -12.15
CA PRO A 5 -11.86 -9.65 -13.38
C PRO A 5 -10.70 -9.49 -14.36
N LYS A 6 -10.36 -10.56 -15.08
CA LYS A 6 -9.26 -10.55 -16.06
C LYS A 6 -9.40 -9.43 -17.10
N GLN A 7 -10.62 -9.16 -17.56
CA GLN A 7 -10.91 -8.10 -18.50
C GLN A 7 -10.48 -6.71 -18.01
N GLU A 8 -10.64 -6.43 -16.73
CA GLU A 8 -10.27 -5.14 -16.15
C GLU A 8 -8.74 -4.89 -16.20
N TYR A 9 -7.92 -5.93 -16.08
CA TYR A 9 -6.47 -5.78 -16.27
C TYR A 9 -6.11 -5.36 -17.70
N PHE A 10 -6.78 -5.90 -18.69
CA PHE A 10 -6.58 -5.47 -20.08
C PHE A 10 -7.04 -4.03 -20.32
N GLU A 11 -8.13 -3.61 -19.69
CA GLU A 11 -8.58 -2.21 -19.73
C GLU A 11 -7.58 -1.26 -19.05
N ARG A 12 -6.95 -1.68 -17.95
CA ARG A 12 -5.88 -0.93 -17.27
C ARG A 12 -4.66 -0.77 -18.18
N ILE A 13 -4.25 -1.84 -18.86
CA ILE A 13 -3.16 -1.80 -19.83
C ILE A 13 -3.51 -0.84 -20.99
N ALA A 14 -4.70 -0.93 -21.54
CA ALA A 14 -5.15 -0.03 -22.63
C ALA A 14 -5.14 1.44 -22.19
N LYS A 15 -5.69 1.77 -21.01
CA LYS A 15 -5.63 3.12 -20.44
C LYS A 15 -4.19 3.60 -20.23
N PHE A 16 -3.29 2.71 -19.83
CA PHE A 16 -1.88 3.07 -19.69
C PHE A 16 -1.22 3.33 -21.04
N GLN A 17 -1.52 2.55 -22.07
CA GLN A 17 -1.06 2.75 -23.43
C GLN A 17 -1.49 4.13 -23.99
N GLU A 18 -2.73 4.54 -23.74
CA GLU A 18 -3.21 5.89 -24.09
C GLU A 18 -2.38 6.99 -23.40
N ARG A 19 -2.05 6.81 -22.13
CA ARG A 19 -1.22 7.78 -21.39
C ARG A 19 0.23 7.79 -21.87
N ILE A 20 0.79 6.64 -22.22
CA ILE A 20 2.13 6.54 -22.83
C ILE A 20 2.17 7.34 -24.15
N LYS A 21 1.16 7.17 -25.00
CA LYS A 21 1.01 7.95 -26.25
C LYS A 21 0.90 9.44 -25.98
N ALA A 22 0.06 9.83 -25.02
CA ALA A 22 -0.15 11.24 -24.67
C ALA A 22 1.13 11.89 -24.11
N ALA A 23 2.01 11.11 -23.46
CA ALA A 23 3.31 11.56 -22.98
C ALA A 23 4.40 11.59 -24.07
N GLY A 24 4.09 11.19 -25.32
CA GLY A 24 5.06 11.12 -26.43
C GLY A 24 6.12 10.04 -26.26
N LEU A 25 5.79 8.96 -25.54
CA LEU A 25 6.69 7.82 -25.29
C LEU A 25 6.29 6.63 -26.18
N ASP A 26 7.29 5.85 -26.62
CA ASP A 26 7.04 4.62 -27.38
C ASP A 26 6.65 3.45 -26.47
N ALA A 27 7.18 3.42 -25.26
CA ALA A 27 6.89 2.39 -24.25
C ALA A 27 7.19 2.88 -22.85
N CYS A 28 6.69 2.13 -21.85
CA CYS A 28 7.14 2.20 -20.46
C CYS A 28 7.60 0.83 -19.94
N LEU A 29 8.65 0.84 -19.12
CA LEU A 29 9.05 -0.27 -18.28
C LEU A 29 8.58 0.00 -16.87
N VAL A 30 7.59 -0.77 -16.42
CA VAL A 30 7.05 -0.71 -15.07
C VAL A 30 7.80 -1.73 -14.21
N HIS A 31 8.29 -1.31 -13.07
CA HIS A 31 9.09 -2.15 -12.18
C HIS A 31 8.40 -2.31 -10.83
N GLY A 32 8.65 -3.45 -10.19
CA GLY A 32 8.23 -3.78 -8.83
C GLY A 32 9.13 -4.83 -8.20
N THR A 33 9.11 -4.86 -6.88
CA THR A 33 9.85 -5.80 -6.04
C THR A 33 8.86 -6.51 -5.12
N GLU A 34 9.32 -7.48 -4.33
CA GLU A 34 8.48 -8.09 -3.29
C GLU A 34 7.97 -7.06 -2.27
N SER A 35 8.76 -6.03 -1.95
CA SER A 35 8.40 -4.99 -0.99
C SER A 35 7.49 -3.90 -1.57
N ASP A 36 7.57 -3.63 -2.87
CA ASP A 36 6.67 -2.71 -3.60
C ASP A 36 6.33 -3.30 -4.97
N PHE A 37 5.32 -4.14 -4.97
CA PHE A 37 4.84 -4.90 -6.14
C PHE A 37 3.61 -4.26 -6.80
N ALA A 38 3.10 -3.18 -6.26
CA ALA A 38 1.78 -2.69 -6.61
C ALA A 38 1.65 -2.31 -8.09
N ASN A 39 2.66 -1.69 -8.69
CA ASN A 39 2.63 -1.29 -10.10
C ASN A 39 2.53 -2.50 -11.03
N VAL A 40 3.34 -3.53 -10.77
CA VAL A 40 3.33 -4.77 -11.55
C VAL A 40 2.02 -5.51 -11.36
N ARG A 41 1.57 -5.67 -10.11
CA ARG A 41 0.33 -6.38 -9.79
C ARG A 41 -0.90 -5.68 -10.37
N TYR A 42 -0.93 -4.36 -10.38
CA TYR A 42 -2.03 -3.57 -10.95
C TYR A 42 -2.28 -3.89 -12.43
N LEU A 43 -1.20 -4.14 -13.20
CA LEU A 43 -1.29 -4.44 -14.63
C LEU A 43 -1.45 -5.93 -14.94
N THR A 44 -0.95 -6.82 -14.08
CA THR A 44 -0.73 -8.23 -14.47
C THR A 44 -1.35 -9.26 -13.54
N GLU A 45 -1.79 -8.85 -12.36
CA GLU A 45 -2.10 -9.72 -11.22
C GLU A 45 -0.87 -10.47 -10.67
N TYR A 46 0.25 -10.47 -11.36
CA TYR A 46 1.48 -11.12 -10.89
C TYR A 46 1.99 -10.43 -9.61
N TRP A 47 2.31 -11.23 -8.62
CA TRP A 47 2.84 -10.79 -7.34
C TRP A 47 4.21 -11.44 -7.12
N PRO A 48 5.32 -10.71 -7.32
CA PRO A 48 6.65 -11.25 -7.16
C PRO A 48 6.90 -11.69 -5.71
N THR A 49 7.68 -12.77 -5.56
CA THR A 49 8.20 -13.26 -4.29
C THR A 49 9.67 -13.62 -4.48
N PHE A 50 10.55 -13.22 -3.57
CA PHE A 50 12.01 -13.28 -3.63
C PHE A 50 12.65 -12.55 -4.82
N GLU A 51 11.97 -12.45 -5.94
CA GLU A 51 12.43 -11.83 -7.18
C GLU A 51 11.91 -10.40 -7.35
N GLN A 52 12.48 -9.70 -8.32
CA GLN A 52 11.90 -8.50 -8.90
C GLN A 52 11.00 -8.89 -10.07
N ALA A 53 10.15 -7.98 -10.50
CA ALA A 53 9.33 -8.15 -11.70
C ALA A 53 9.23 -6.84 -12.48
N GLY A 54 9.07 -6.96 -13.79
CA GLY A 54 8.80 -5.82 -14.66
C GLY A 54 7.63 -6.08 -15.60
N VAL A 55 7.04 -5.02 -16.11
CA VAL A 55 6.08 -5.08 -17.20
C VAL A 55 6.50 -4.07 -18.26
N PHE A 56 6.86 -4.55 -19.43
CA PHE A 56 7.10 -3.69 -20.58
C PHE A 56 5.76 -3.46 -21.30
N VAL A 57 5.30 -2.22 -21.32
CA VAL A 57 4.04 -1.82 -21.96
C VAL A 57 4.35 -0.85 -23.10
N PRO A 58 4.22 -1.28 -24.37
CA PRO A 58 4.40 -0.39 -25.51
C PRO A 58 3.17 0.52 -25.68
N ALA A 59 3.35 1.70 -26.27
CA ALA A 59 2.24 2.56 -26.67
C ALA A 59 1.27 1.83 -27.61
N GLU A 60 1.80 0.94 -28.46
CA GLU A 60 1.05 0.05 -29.33
C GLU A 60 1.67 -1.34 -29.36
N GLY A 61 0.85 -2.38 -29.17
CA GLY A 61 1.27 -3.78 -29.12
C GLY A 61 0.92 -4.44 -27.80
N ASP A 62 1.61 -5.53 -27.50
CA ASP A 62 1.27 -6.36 -26.34
C ASP A 62 2.19 -6.09 -25.16
N ALA A 63 1.63 -6.06 -23.97
CA ALA A 63 2.43 -6.03 -22.75
C ALA A 63 3.21 -7.34 -22.57
N VAL A 64 4.40 -7.26 -22.00
CA VAL A 64 5.28 -8.39 -21.69
C VAL A 64 5.64 -8.35 -20.20
N LEU A 65 5.38 -9.44 -19.48
CA LEU A 65 5.83 -9.61 -18.09
C LEU A 65 7.29 -10.07 -18.09
N LEU A 66 8.14 -9.41 -17.28
CA LEU A 66 9.55 -9.72 -17.11
C LEU A 66 9.76 -10.27 -15.71
N ILE A 67 10.34 -11.46 -15.62
CA ILE A 67 10.58 -12.17 -14.34
C ILE A 67 11.90 -12.95 -14.38
N GLY A 68 12.36 -13.40 -13.23
CA GLY A 68 13.41 -14.41 -13.13
C GLY A 68 12.93 -15.79 -13.62
N PRO A 69 13.84 -16.68 -14.02
CA PRO A 69 13.49 -18.00 -14.54
C PRO A 69 12.75 -18.90 -13.54
N GLU A 70 13.03 -18.77 -12.26
CA GLU A 70 12.49 -19.64 -11.21
C GLU A 70 10.98 -19.47 -11.05
N SER A 71 10.48 -18.25 -11.21
CA SER A 71 9.06 -17.90 -11.08
C SER A 71 8.19 -18.27 -12.27
N TYR A 72 8.74 -18.87 -13.34
CA TYR A 72 8.00 -19.07 -14.60
C TYR A 72 6.66 -19.81 -14.42
N LYS A 73 6.68 -20.95 -13.75
CA LYS A 73 5.44 -21.75 -13.54
C LYS A 73 4.39 -21.00 -12.72
N TYR A 74 4.85 -20.27 -11.71
CA TYR A 74 3.97 -19.41 -10.91
C TYR A 74 3.38 -18.28 -11.76
N ALA A 75 4.19 -17.63 -12.57
CA ALA A 75 3.75 -16.54 -13.44
C ALA A 75 2.72 -17.00 -14.49
N VAL A 76 2.92 -18.17 -15.11
CA VAL A 76 1.96 -18.75 -16.06
C VAL A 76 0.60 -19.02 -15.40
N GLY A 77 0.58 -19.44 -14.14
CA GLY A 77 -0.65 -19.69 -13.38
C GLY A 77 -1.32 -18.43 -12.79
N ARG A 78 -0.58 -17.32 -12.70
CA ARG A 78 -1.03 -16.13 -11.99
C ARG A 78 -1.25 -14.93 -12.90
N SER A 79 -0.34 -14.66 -13.83
CA SER A 79 -0.39 -13.46 -14.66
C SER A 79 -1.53 -13.51 -15.68
N VAL A 80 -2.22 -12.38 -15.84
CA VAL A 80 -3.17 -12.19 -16.94
C VAL A 80 -2.49 -11.83 -18.26
N VAL A 81 -1.23 -11.36 -18.19
CA VAL A 81 -0.39 -11.05 -19.36
C VAL A 81 0.23 -12.34 -19.87
N PRO A 82 -0.07 -12.79 -21.10
CA PRO A 82 0.35 -14.09 -21.59
C PRO A 82 1.80 -14.13 -22.10
N LYS A 83 2.38 -12.97 -22.48
CA LYS A 83 3.77 -12.89 -22.92
C LYS A 83 4.68 -12.72 -21.72
N ILE A 84 5.58 -13.67 -21.51
CA ILE A 84 6.51 -13.71 -20.37
C ILE A 84 7.93 -13.80 -20.91
N ALA A 85 8.82 -12.92 -20.45
CA ALA A 85 10.24 -12.93 -20.74
C ALA A 85 11.02 -13.33 -19.47
N LEU A 86 11.84 -14.36 -19.57
CA LEU A 86 12.75 -14.81 -18.51
C LEU A 86 14.06 -14.05 -18.62
N MET A 87 14.40 -13.26 -17.61
CA MET A 87 15.54 -12.34 -17.65
C MET A 87 16.41 -12.47 -16.40
N LEU A 88 17.70 -12.53 -16.59
CA LEU A 88 18.66 -12.64 -15.49
C LEU A 88 18.61 -11.43 -14.53
N ASN A 89 18.28 -10.26 -15.03
CA ASN A 89 18.15 -9.04 -14.22
C ASN A 89 17.00 -9.05 -13.22
N TYR A 90 16.06 -9.99 -13.34
CA TYR A 90 14.92 -10.15 -12.46
C TYR A 90 15.02 -11.39 -11.57
N ARG A 91 16.17 -12.08 -11.58
CA ARG A 91 16.45 -13.23 -10.69
C ARG A 91 16.44 -12.81 -9.23
N GLU A 92 16.34 -13.78 -8.35
CA GLU A 92 16.38 -13.57 -6.90
C GLU A 92 17.78 -13.09 -6.43
N SER A 93 17.87 -12.61 -5.19
CA SER A 93 19.04 -11.90 -4.66
C SER A 93 20.29 -12.77 -4.46
N ALA A 94 20.17 -14.10 -4.43
CA ALA A 94 21.32 -15.02 -4.40
C ALA A 94 22.01 -15.18 -5.76
N GLU A 95 21.43 -14.58 -6.81
CA GLU A 95 22.00 -14.46 -8.15
C GLU A 95 22.35 -15.78 -8.86
N PRO A 96 21.47 -16.79 -8.88
CA PRO A 96 21.73 -18.03 -9.63
C PRO A 96 21.84 -17.80 -11.14
N ASP A 97 22.61 -18.62 -11.85
CA ASP A 97 22.91 -18.42 -13.27
C ASP A 97 22.01 -19.15 -14.25
N TYR A 98 21.22 -20.12 -13.83
CA TYR A 98 20.26 -20.90 -14.63
C TYR A 98 20.86 -21.49 -15.93
N PRO A 99 21.89 -22.33 -15.87
CA PRO A 99 22.53 -22.88 -17.06
C PRO A 99 21.54 -23.66 -17.93
N GLY A 100 21.56 -23.38 -19.24
CA GLY A 100 20.71 -24.07 -20.22
C GLY A 100 19.27 -23.51 -20.34
N ILE A 101 18.91 -22.50 -19.56
CA ILE A 101 17.62 -21.81 -19.70
C ILE A 101 17.77 -20.68 -20.73
N PRO A 102 16.93 -20.60 -21.78
CA PRO A 102 16.93 -19.48 -22.70
C PRO A 102 16.51 -18.19 -21.96
N LEU A 103 17.40 -17.22 -21.92
CA LEU A 103 17.17 -15.92 -21.26
C LEU A 103 16.99 -14.83 -22.32
N ALA A 104 15.99 -13.97 -22.09
CA ALA A 104 15.72 -12.82 -22.94
C ALA A 104 16.57 -11.60 -22.54
N THR A 105 16.85 -10.77 -23.53
CA THR A 105 17.39 -9.42 -23.37
C THR A 105 16.27 -8.38 -23.44
N TYR A 106 16.53 -7.12 -23.08
CA TYR A 106 15.57 -6.04 -23.32
C TYR A 106 15.28 -5.84 -24.80
N GLY A 107 16.25 -6.12 -25.70
CA GLY A 107 16.02 -6.13 -27.14
C GLY A 107 15.00 -7.19 -27.58
N ASP A 108 15.05 -8.38 -27.00
CA ASP A 108 14.05 -9.44 -27.25
C ASP A 108 12.68 -9.03 -26.71
N VAL A 109 12.62 -8.41 -25.55
CA VAL A 109 11.37 -7.89 -24.97
C VAL A 109 10.73 -6.85 -25.90
N VAL A 110 11.52 -5.90 -26.42
CA VAL A 110 11.04 -4.90 -27.38
C VAL A 110 10.47 -5.60 -28.62
N LYS A 111 11.15 -6.58 -29.17
CA LYS A 111 10.68 -7.36 -30.33
C LYS A 111 9.38 -8.13 -30.01
N MET A 112 9.28 -8.75 -28.84
CA MET A 112 8.06 -9.45 -28.38
C MET A 112 6.87 -8.50 -28.24
N ALA A 113 7.09 -7.28 -27.75
CA ALA A 113 6.06 -6.30 -27.47
C ALA A 113 5.66 -5.48 -28.70
N MET A 114 6.61 -5.05 -29.51
CA MET A 114 6.45 -4.06 -30.57
C MET A 114 6.60 -4.63 -31.99
N GLY A 115 7.08 -5.86 -32.14
CA GLY A 115 7.42 -6.45 -33.44
C GLY A 115 8.59 -5.71 -34.10
N ASN A 116 8.39 -5.21 -35.32
CA ASN A 116 9.42 -4.49 -36.10
C ASN A 116 9.44 -2.96 -35.82
N ARG A 117 8.61 -2.45 -34.91
CA ARG A 117 8.60 -1.03 -34.57
C ARG A 117 9.84 -0.67 -33.77
N GLN A 118 10.38 0.52 -34.06
CA GLN A 118 11.58 1.01 -33.38
C GLN A 118 11.21 1.64 -32.04
N LEU A 119 11.95 1.28 -30.98
CA LEU A 119 11.89 1.96 -29.68
C LEU A 119 12.89 3.14 -29.71
N LYS A 120 12.41 4.36 -29.56
CA LYS A 120 13.21 5.60 -29.49
C LYS A 120 13.18 6.23 -28.12
N SER A 121 12.05 6.02 -27.37
CA SER A 121 11.82 6.61 -26.05
C SER A 121 11.20 5.59 -25.11
N LEU A 122 11.76 5.49 -23.90
CA LEU A 122 11.33 4.57 -22.85
C LEU A 122 11.10 5.32 -21.54
N GLY A 123 9.88 5.24 -21.01
CA GLY A 123 9.55 5.71 -19.67
C GLY A 123 9.84 4.63 -18.62
N LEU A 124 10.45 5.02 -17.50
CA LEU A 124 10.64 4.16 -16.33
C LEU A 124 9.61 4.49 -15.26
N VAL A 125 8.93 3.46 -14.76
CA VAL A 125 7.92 3.55 -13.69
C VAL A 125 8.32 2.62 -12.55
N GLY A 126 8.18 3.10 -11.29
CA GLY A 126 8.67 2.39 -10.11
C GLY A 126 10.16 2.66 -9.86
N THR A 127 10.64 3.84 -10.26
CA THR A 127 12.05 4.20 -10.21
C THR A 127 12.62 4.23 -8.80
N ALA A 128 11.81 4.47 -7.77
CA ALA A 128 12.21 4.46 -6.36
C ALA A 128 12.72 3.09 -5.86
N VAL A 129 12.30 2.00 -6.52
CA VAL A 129 12.69 0.62 -6.15
C VAL A 129 13.47 -0.09 -7.27
N MET A 130 13.76 0.61 -8.36
CA MET A 130 14.52 0.08 -9.47
C MET A 130 16.02 0.03 -9.11
N THR A 131 16.62 -1.15 -9.22
CA THR A 131 18.03 -1.32 -8.85
C THR A 131 18.99 -0.78 -9.92
N LYS A 132 20.19 -0.39 -9.48
CA LYS A 132 21.24 0.04 -10.41
C LYS A 132 21.58 -1.03 -11.48
N PRO A 133 21.73 -2.32 -11.16
CA PRO A 133 21.91 -3.35 -12.18
C PRO A 133 20.81 -3.39 -13.23
N THR A 134 19.55 -3.17 -12.86
CA THR A 134 18.43 -3.08 -13.80
C THR A 134 18.58 -1.87 -14.73
N LEU A 135 18.90 -0.69 -14.17
CA LEU A 135 19.14 0.53 -14.96
C LEU A 135 20.33 0.40 -15.91
N ASP A 136 21.43 -0.18 -15.44
CA ASP A 136 22.63 -0.42 -16.26
C ASP A 136 22.32 -1.37 -17.41
N ALA A 137 21.54 -2.42 -17.17
CA ALA A 137 21.13 -3.37 -18.21
C ALA A 137 20.23 -2.73 -19.26
N VAL A 138 19.26 -1.87 -18.84
CA VAL A 138 18.45 -1.09 -19.79
C VAL A 138 19.34 -0.22 -20.67
N ALA A 139 20.29 0.52 -20.07
CA ALA A 139 21.19 1.40 -20.82
C ALA A 139 22.11 0.63 -21.79
N ALA A 140 22.66 -0.50 -21.35
CA ALA A 140 23.58 -1.31 -22.17
C ALA A 140 22.88 -2.06 -23.31
N GLN A 141 21.65 -2.54 -23.07
CA GLN A 141 20.94 -3.39 -24.04
C GLN A 141 20.00 -2.59 -24.97
N LEU A 142 19.74 -1.31 -24.67
CA LEU A 142 18.93 -0.41 -25.49
C LEU A 142 19.72 0.86 -25.87
N PRO A 143 20.85 0.71 -26.58
CA PRO A 143 21.68 1.87 -26.93
C PRO A 143 20.94 2.84 -27.84
N GLY A 144 21.05 4.14 -27.57
CA GLY A 144 20.41 5.21 -28.33
C GLY A 144 18.93 5.45 -28.01
N VAL A 145 18.32 4.66 -27.13
CA VAL A 145 16.96 4.91 -26.63
C VAL A 145 16.99 6.03 -25.59
N LYS A 146 16.14 7.04 -25.76
CA LYS A 146 15.96 8.09 -24.76
C LYS A 146 15.16 7.54 -23.56
N VAL A 147 15.83 7.41 -22.42
CA VAL A 147 15.22 6.90 -21.17
C VAL A 147 14.84 8.08 -20.26
N VAL A 148 13.60 8.10 -19.74
CA VAL A 148 13.08 9.15 -18.86
C VAL A 148 12.29 8.57 -17.71
N VAL A 149 12.22 9.27 -16.56
CA VAL A 149 11.33 8.91 -15.45
C VAL A 149 9.88 9.20 -15.87
N ALA A 150 8.98 8.25 -15.67
CA ALA A 150 7.59 8.31 -16.11
C ALA A 150 6.57 7.89 -15.02
N ASP A 151 6.96 7.96 -13.74
CA ASP A 151 6.07 7.62 -12.62
C ASP A 151 4.76 8.40 -12.69
N GLU A 152 4.79 9.68 -13.08
CA GLU A 152 3.60 10.53 -13.19
C GLU A 152 2.68 10.17 -14.38
N VAL A 153 3.18 9.43 -15.35
CA VAL A 153 2.35 8.87 -16.42
C VAL A 153 1.49 7.72 -15.90
N PHE A 154 1.99 6.97 -14.94
CA PHE A 154 1.36 5.77 -14.40
C PHE A 154 0.52 6.01 -13.14
N ARG A 155 1.07 6.72 -12.14
CA ARG A 155 0.45 6.90 -10.80
C ARG A 155 -1.04 7.25 -10.82
N PRO A 156 -1.53 8.21 -11.63
CA PRO A 156 -2.93 8.60 -11.62
C PRO A 156 -3.91 7.48 -12.00
N LEU A 157 -3.45 6.43 -12.68
CA LEU A 157 -4.27 5.26 -13.00
C LEU A 157 -4.75 4.52 -11.74
N ARG A 158 -3.94 4.55 -10.66
CA ARG A 158 -4.21 3.88 -9.39
C ARG A 158 -4.98 4.73 -8.39
N TRP A 159 -5.13 6.04 -8.65
CA TRP A 159 -5.83 6.94 -7.73
C TRP A 159 -7.34 6.67 -7.67
N PHE A 160 -7.93 6.38 -8.82
CA PHE A 160 -9.39 6.19 -8.95
C PHE A 160 -9.70 4.70 -9.01
N LYS A 161 -10.39 4.21 -7.99
CA LYS A 161 -10.70 2.79 -7.87
C LYS A 161 -11.96 2.43 -8.66
N SER A 162 -11.91 1.30 -9.36
CA SER A 162 -13.10 0.66 -9.92
C SER A 162 -13.98 0.09 -8.80
N GLU A 163 -15.22 -0.26 -9.10
CA GLU A 163 -16.09 -0.89 -8.10
C GLU A 163 -15.54 -2.28 -7.65
N ASN A 164 -14.84 -3.00 -8.52
CA ASN A 164 -14.18 -4.26 -8.15
C ASN A 164 -13.05 -4.01 -7.13
N GLU A 165 -12.25 -2.96 -7.32
CA GLU A 165 -11.20 -2.55 -6.39
C GLU A 165 -11.80 -2.11 -5.04
N LEU A 166 -12.86 -1.31 -5.05
CA LEU A 166 -13.57 -0.88 -3.86
C LEU A 166 -14.14 -2.08 -3.08
N ASN A 167 -14.68 -3.08 -3.77
CA ASN A 167 -15.20 -4.30 -3.15
C ASN A 167 -14.08 -5.15 -2.53
N CYS A 168 -12.87 -5.17 -3.11
CA CYS A 168 -11.70 -5.79 -2.50
C CYS A 168 -11.33 -5.09 -1.19
N HIS A 169 -11.29 -3.74 -1.16
CA HIS A 169 -11.07 -2.97 0.07
C HIS A 169 -12.13 -3.26 1.13
N ARG A 170 -13.42 -3.18 0.79
CA ARG A 170 -14.51 -3.48 1.73
C ARG A 170 -14.35 -4.87 2.35
N LYS A 171 -13.95 -5.87 1.55
CA LYS A 171 -13.71 -7.23 2.05
C LYS A 171 -12.47 -7.30 2.93
N ALA A 172 -11.37 -6.64 2.54
CA ALA A 172 -10.13 -6.60 3.32
C ALA A 172 -10.37 -6.00 4.72
N PHE A 173 -11.12 -4.90 4.81
CA PHE A 173 -11.50 -4.30 6.10
C PHE A 173 -12.40 -5.21 6.95
N LYS A 174 -13.32 -5.96 6.35
CA LYS A 174 -14.12 -6.96 7.09
C LYS A 174 -13.26 -8.10 7.66
N VAL A 175 -12.22 -8.50 6.96
CA VAL A 175 -11.25 -9.49 7.48
C VAL A 175 -10.43 -8.88 8.61
N ALA A 176 -9.92 -7.66 8.45
CA ALA A 176 -9.18 -6.94 9.49
C ALA A 176 -10.03 -6.71 10.76
N GLU A 177 -11.33 -6.39 10.61
CA GLU A 177 -12.26 -6.27 11.76
C GLU A 177 -12.37 -7.55 12.58
N LYS A 178 -12.36 -8.73 11.92
CA LYS A 178 -12.37 -10.01 12.63
C LYS A 178 -11.06 -10.26 13.35
N ALA A 179 -9.92 -9.95 12.73
CA ALA A 179 -8.62 -10.08 13.34
C ALA A 179 -8.47 -9.16 14.57
N VAL A 180 -8.88 -7.91 14.47
CA VAL A 180 -8.91 -6.98 15.61
C VAL A 180 -9.82 -7.53 16.71
N GLN A 181 -11.04 -7.97 16.39
CA GLN A 181 -11.97 -8.51 17.39
C GLN A 181 -11.39 -9.73 18.12
N ALA A 182 -10.71 -10.62 17.41
CA ALA A 182 -10.04 -11.77 18.02
C ALA A 182 -8.92 -11.34 18.98
N ILE A 183 -8.11 -10.36 18.58
CA ILE A 183 -7.10 -9.78 19.48
C ILE A 183 -7.76 -9.23 20.75
N LEU A 184 -8.82 -8.41 20.62
CA LEU A 184 -9.50 -7.81 21.77
C LEU A 184 -10.09 -8.88 22.73
N ASN A 185 -10.48 -10.04 22.20
CA ASN A 185 -11.03 -11.14 22.99
C ASN A 185 -9.95 -12.01 23.65
N GLU A 186 -8.79 -12.19 23.01
CA GLU A 186 -7.80 -13.20 23.40
C GLU A 186 -6.54 -12.61 24.05
N MET A 187 -6.21 -11.34 23.72
CA MET A 187 -5.02 -10.67 24.26
C MET A 187 -5.10 -10.53 25.77
N LYS A 188 -3.99 -10.82 26.46
CA LYS A 188 -3.85 -10.73 27.92
C LYS A 188 -2.52 -10.14 28.30
N PRO A 189 -2.42 -9.42 29.43
CA PRO A 189 -1.14 -9.04 30.01
C PRO A 189 -0.22 -10.26 30.19
N GLY A 190 1.06 -10.09 29.85
CA GLY A 190 2.06 -11.16 29.87
C GLY A 190 2.27 -11.88 28.55
N MET A 191 1.33 -11.81 27.60
CA MET A 191 1.58 -12.24 26.22
C MET A 191 2.66 -11.36 25.57
N THR A 192 3.43 -11.93 24.66
CA THR A 192 4.37 -11.15 23.83
C THR A 192 3.64 -10.48 22.67
N GLU A 193 4.22 -9.42 22.15
CA GLU A 193 3.72 -8.77 20.92
C GLU A 193 3.61 -9.76 19.76
N PHE A 194 4.58 -10.70 19.63
CA PHE A 194 4.50 -11.79 18.63
C PHE A 194 3.28 -12.68 18.81
N GLN A 195 2.93 -13.04 20.06
CA GLN A 195 1.74 -13.86 20.30
C GLN A 195 0.45 -13.14 19.92
N VAL A 196 0.38 -11.83 20.16
CA VAL A 196 -0.77 -11.01 19.73
C VAL A 196 -0.85 -10.94 18.21
N ILE A 197 0.27 -10.74 17.51
CA ILE A 197 0.29 -10.75 16.03
C ILE A 197 -0.11 -12.13 15.47
N GLY A 198 0.31 -13.22 16.12
CA GLY A 198 -0.11 -14.57 15.74
C GLY A 198 -1.63 -14.78 15.76
N ILE A 199 -2.34 -14.13 16.70
CA ILE A 199 -3.82 -14.12 16.72
C ILE A 199 -4.35 -13.45 15.44
N ALA A 200 -3.81 -12.26 15.08
CA ALA A 200 -4.24 -11.54 13.89
C ALA A 200 -4.00 -12.35 12.61
N GLN A 201 -2.81 -12.92 12.46
CA GLN A 201 -2.44 -13.73 11.28
C GLN A 201 -3.37 -14.93 11.11
N ARG A 202 -3.62 -15.67 12.18
CA ARG A 202 -4.60 -16.77 12.15
C ARG A 202 -5.95 -16.33 11.59
N GLU A 203 -6.48 -15.22 12.08
CA GLU A 203 -7.79 -14.72 11.64
C GLU A 203 -7.77 -14.17 10.21
N ILE A 204 -6.69 -13.51 9.80
CA ILE A 204 -6.57 -13.00 8.43
C ILE A 204 -6.68 -14.15 7.43
N TYR A 205 -5.86 -15.17 7.57
CA TYR A 205 -5.86 -16.32 6.64
C TYR A 205 -7.13 -17.18 6.76
N ALA A 206 -7.62 -17.43 7.98
CA ALA A 206 -8.84 -18.21 8.20
C ALA A 206 -10.10 -17.54 7.61
N ASN A 207 -10.08 -16.22 7.43
CA ASN A 207 -11.22 -15.47 6.88
C ASN A 207 -11.04 -15.02 5.42
N GLY A 208 -10.07 -15.59 4.71
CA GLY A 208 -9.86 -15.39 3.28
C GLY A 208 -9.06 -14.15 2.91
N GLY A 209 -8.26 -13.64 3.82
CA GLY A 209 -7.15 -12.75 3.49
C GLY A 209 -6.06 -13.54 2.79
N GLU A 210 -5.49 -13.01 1.74
CA GLU A 210 -4.38 -13.65 1.02
C GLU A 210 -3.02 -13.34 1.64
N TYR A 211 -2.96 -12.26 2.41
CA TYR A 211 -1.79 -11.79 3.15
C TYR A 211 -2.19 -10.68 4.14
N GLU A 212 -1.20 -10.19 4.88
CA GLU A 212 -1.31 -8.98 5.69
C GLU A 212 -1.45 -7.74 4.80
N GLY A 213 -2.19 -6.72 5.24
CA GLY A 213 -2.33 -5.45 4.52
C GLY A 213 -1.01 -4.67 4.48
N HIS A 214 -0.31 -4.71 5.60
CA HIS A 214 1.03 -4.16 5.86
C HIS A 214 1.70 -5.00 6.96
N SER A 215 2.95 -4.70 7.34
CA SER A 215 3.57 -5.30 8.54
C SER A 215 2.70 -4.98 9.76
N LEU A 216 2.09 -6.00 10.39
CA LEU A 216 1.16 -5.81 11.49
C LEU A 216 1.85 -5.23 12.72
N TYR A 217 1.19 -4.30 13.42
CA TYR A 217 1.72 -3.66 14.62
C TYR A 217 0.99 -4.12 15.87
N CYS A 218 1.79 -4.46 16.87
CA CYS A 218 1.40 -4.54 18.27
C CYS A 218 2.59 -4.02 19.08
N PHE A 219 2.49 -2.82 19.64
CA PHE A 219 3.55 -2.16 20.39
C PHE A 219 3.03 -1.75 21.76
N GLY A 220 3.77 -2.02 22.83
CA GLY A 220 3.44 -1.59 24.20
C GLY A 220 4.37 -0.50 24.72
N GLY A 221 3.86 0.35 25.59
CA GLY A 221 4.61 1.36 26.35
C GLY A 221 5.27 2.43 25.48
N ASP A 222 6.55 2.69 25.72
CA ASP A 222 7.35 3.71 25.02
C ASP A 222 7.46 3.46 23.50
N ARG A 223 7.37 2.21 23.09
CA ARG A 223 7.41 1.83 21.67
C ARG A 223 6.21 2.30 20.88
N THR A 224 5.12 2.71 21.53
CA THR A 224 3.97 3.32 20.86
C THR A 224 4.27 4.69 20.27
N SER A 225 5.38 5.33 20.65
CA SER A 225 5.90 6.56 20.04
C SER A 225 6.55 6.34 18.66
N ASN A 226 6.81 5.08 18.26
CA ASN A 226 7.41 4.77 16.98
C ASN A 226 6.36 4.85 15.86
N GLY A 227 6.54 5.76 14.90
CA GLY A 227 5.70 5.84 13.71
C GLY A 227 5.80 4.59 12.83
N ILE A 228 7.02 4.01 12.75
CA ILE A 228 7.34 2.77 12.03
C ILE A 228 8.14 1.86 12.95
N SER A 229 7.70 0.60 13.11
CA SER A 229 8.40 -0.39 13.92
C SER A 229 7.95 -1.81 13.55
N ARG A 230 8.49 -2.80 14.27
CA ARG A 230 8.07 -4.20 14.18
C ARG A 230 7.75 -4.73 15.58
N PRO A 231 6.83 -5.71 15.72
CA PRO A 231 6.61 -6.45 16.95
C PRO A 231 7.89 -7.12 17.43
N THR A 232 7.97 -7.35 18.72
CA THR A 232 9.10 -8.03 19.36
C THR A 232 8.62 -9.08 20.37
N GLY A 233 9.57 -9.68 21.09
CA GLY A 233 9.30 -10.52 22.27
C GLY A 233 8.90 -9.74 23.53
N ALA A 234 8.72 -8.42 23.47
CA ALA A 234 8.28 -7.62 24.59
C ALA A 234 6.89 -8.05 25.07
N LYS A 235 6.69 -8.03 26.38
CA LYS A 235 5.43 -8.45 27.00
C LYS A 235 4.46 -7.29 27.11
N ILE A 236 3.21 -7.56 26.80
CA ILE A 236 2.08 -6.67 27.06
C ILE A 236 1.93 -6.44 28.56
N LYS A 237 1.85 -5.19 28.99
CA LYS A 237 1.72 -4.79 30.38
C LYS A 237 0.38 -4.09 30.64
N LYS A 238 0.04 -3.95 31.92
CA LYS A 238 -1.10 -3.11 32.35
C LYS A 238 -0.65 -1.66 32.48
N ASN A 239 -1.64 -0.75 32.38
CA ASN A 239 -1.48 0.68 32.66
C ASN A 239 -0.57 1.43 31.65
N GLU A 240 -0.43 0.90 30.45
CA GLU A 240 0.25 1.54 29.33
C GLU A 240 -0.59 1.43 28.05
N ILE A 241 -0.35 2.31 27.08
CA ILE A 241 -0.94 2.19 25.76
C ILE A 241 -0.32 0.99 25.04
N ILE A 242 -1.18 0.24 24.35
CA ILE A 242 -0.80 -0.80 23.41
C ILE A 242 -1.36 -0.38 22.07
N GLN A 243 -0.51 -0.07 21.10
CA GLN A 243 -0.91 0.30 19.75
C GLN A 243 -1.10 -0.95 18.89
N LEU A 244 -2.27 -1.09 18.32
CA LEU A 244 -2.57 -2.08 17.29
C LEU A 244 -2.74 -1.40 15.95
N ASN A 245 -2.09 -1.92 14.88
CA ASN A 245 -2.41 -1.65 13.48
C ASN A 245 -2.51 -2.98 12.77
N ILE A 246 -3.73 -3.37 12.44
CA ILE A 246 -4.06 -4.69 11.92
C ILE A 246 -4.75 -4.56 10.58
N GLY A 247 -4.14 -5.12 9.56
CA GLY A 247 -4.63 -5.06 8.20
C GLY A 247 -4.57 -6.39 7.48
N ALA A 248 -5.49 -6.61 6.56
CA ALA A 248 -5.54 -7.77 5.67
C ALA A 248 -5.48 -7.32 4.22
N ARG A 249 -5.13 -8.24 3.32
CA ARG A 249 -5.14 -8.06 1.88
C ARG A 249 -6.12 -9.02 1.24
N VAL A 250 -6.95 -8.53 0.33
CA VAL A 250 -7.91 -9.33 -0.44
C VAL A 250 -7.92 -8.87 -1.89
N GLY A 251 -7.70 -9.79 -2.82
CA GLY A 251 -7.67 -9.48 -4.26
C GLY A 251 -6.62 -8.42 -4.63
N GLY A 252 -5.52 -8.34 -3.90
CA GLY A 252 -4.47 -7.35 -4.06
C GLY A 252 -4.59 -6.14 -3.15
N TYR A 253 -5.76 -5.79 -2.66
CA TYR A 253 -6.04 -4.51 -1.99
C TYR A 253 -5.92 -4.62 -0.48
N SER A 254 -5.24 -3.64 0.10
CA SER A 254 -4.89 -3.60 1.51
C SER A 254 -5.97 -2.95 2.37
N SER A 255 -5.90 -3.21 3.66
CA SER A 255 -6.62 -2.51 4.72
C SER A 255 -5.70 -2.29 5.91
N SER A 256 -6.03 -1.32 6.76
CA SER A 256 -5.46 -1.17 8.10
C SER A 256 -6.49 -0.59 9.07
N ILE A 257 -6.53 -1.13 10.29
CA ILE A 257 -7.31 -0.63 11.40
C ILE A 257 -6.34 -0.35 12.54
N GLY A 258 -6.06 0.94 12.77
CA GLY A 258 -5.23 1.41 13.86
C GLY A 258 -6.06 1.85 15.06
N LEU A 259 -5.73 1.34 16.27
CA LEU A 259 -6.36 1.77 17.51
C LEU A 259 -5.43 1.55 18.71
N PRO A 260 -5.41 2.48 19.69
CA PRO A 260 -4.79 2.25 20.99
C PRO A 260 -5.71 1.41 21.87
N VAL A 261 -5.16 0.43 22.60
CA VAL A 261 -5.88 -0.33 23.62
C VAL A 261 -5.07 -0.39 24.90
N TRP A 262 -5.68 -0.76 26.03
CA TRP A 262 -4.98 -0.87 27.30
C TRP A 262 -5.71 -1.77 28.29
N PHE A 263 -4.98 -2.31 29.26
CA PHE A 263 -5.49 -2.99 30.44
C PHE A 263 -5.31 -2.12 31.70
N GLY A 264 -6.28 -2.18 32.60
CA GLY A 264 -6.20 -1.46 33.87
C GLY A 264 -6.47 0.06 33.72
N LYS A 265 -5.60 0.91 34.32
CA LYS A 265 -5.79 2.36 34.38
C LYS A 265 -4.62 3.09 33.71
N LEU A 266 -4.87 3.79 32.62
CA LEU A 266 -3.87 4.66 32.01
C LEU A 266 -3.49 5.85 32.89
N PRO A 267 -2.24 6.35 32.83
CA PRO A 267 -1.89 7.69 33.29
C PRO A 267 -2.78 8.76 32.64
N LYS A 268 -3.05 9.83 33.38
CA LYS A 268 -3.99 10.89 32.91
C LYS A 268 -3.54 11.52 31.57
N ASN A 269 -2.25 11.77 31.40
CA ASN A 269 -1.69 12.33 30.15
C ASN A 269 -1.85 11.38 28.97
N GLN A 270 -1.65 10.08 29.15
CA GLN A 270 -1.86 9.07 28.11
C GLN A 270 -3.34 8.95 27.73
N LEU A 271 -4.25 8.94 28.71
CA LEU A 271 -5.70 8.93 28.44
C LEU A 271 -6.13 10.19 27.67
N ALA A 272 -5.62 11.37 28.06
CA ALA A 272 -5.89 12.61 27.36
C ALA A 272 -5.45 12.57 25.89
N LEU A 273 -4.28 11.97 25.59
CA LEU A 273 -3.81 11.77 24.22
C LEU A 273 -4.73 10.79 23.44
N VAL A 274 -5.18 9.70 24.06
CA VAL A 274 -6.13 8.75 23.43
C VAL A 274 -7.43 9.45 23.06
N GLU A 275 -7.99 10.26 23.94
CA GLU A 275 -9.23 11.01 23.72
C GLU A 275 -9.05 12.10 22.65
N PHE A 276 -7.94 12.84 22.71
CA PHE A 276 -7.59 13.83 21.70
C PHE A 276 -7.42 13.18 20.33
N GLY A 277 -6.63 12.11 20.22
CA GLY A 277 -6.39 11.41 18.96
C GLY A 277 -7.68 10.90 18.32
N LEU A 278 -8.64 10.42 19.12
CA LEU A 278 -9.95 10.02 18.59
C LEU A 278 -10.75 11.23 18.05
N ARG A 279 -10.68 12.38 18.73
CA ARG A 279 -11.32 13.61 18.24
C ARG A 279 -10.68 14.08 16.94
N ALA A 280 -9.35 14.11 16.88
CA ALA A 280 -8.58 14.48 15.69
C ALA A 280 -8.91 13.58 14.50
N HIS A 281 -9.00 12.26 14.73
CA HIS A 281 -9.40 11.30 13.71
C HIS A 281 -10.81 11.55 13.17
N LYS A 282 -11.78 11.80 14.06
CA LYS A 282 -13.16 12.12 13.68
C LYS A 282 -13.24 13.45 12.93
N TYR A 283 -12.52 14.47 13.39
CA TYR A 283 -12.43 15.76 12.72
C TYR A 283 -11.90 15.60 11.29
N THR A 284 -10.81 14.84 11.10
CA THR A 284 -10.29 14.57 9.77
C THR A 284 -11.28 13.85 8.85
N ILE A 285 -12.07 12.89 9.39
CA ILE A 285 -13.12 12.21 8.62
C ILE A 285 -14.14 13.20 8.05
N GLU A 286 -14.54 14.22 8.82
CA GLU A 286 -15.50 15.24 8.40
C GLU A 286 -14.98 16.14 7.26
N LEU A 287 -13.66 16.28 7.13
CA LEU A 287 -13.03 17.04 6.06
C LEU A 287 -12.96 16.26 4.73
N MET A 288 -13.08 14.92 4.76
CA MET A 288 -12.87 14.05 3.60
C MET A 288 -14.08 14.03 2.67
N LYS A 289 -14.01 14.82 1.57
CA LYS A 289 -15.12 15.01 0.63
C LYS A 289 -14.63 15.34 -0.77
N ALA A 290 -15.35 14.91 -1.80
CA ALA A 290 -15.03 15.29 -3.18
C ALA A 290 -15.11 16.82 -3.38
N GLY A 291 -14.17 17.35 -4.17
CA GLY A 291 -14.04 18.78 -4.48
C GLY A 291 -13.19 19.58 -3.49
N VAL A 292 -12.89 19.03 -2.30
CA VAL A 292 -12.03 19.69 -1.31
C VAL A 292 -10.57 19.63 -1.76
N GLU A 293 -9.83 20.74 -1.57
CA GLU A 293 -8.39 20.80 -1.82
C GLU A 293 -7.66 19.93 -0.78
N ALA A 294 -6.78 19.04 -1.22
CA ALA A 294 -6.03 18.17 -0.31
C ALA A 294 -5.19 18.97 0.70
N SER A 295 -4.56 20.07 0.24
CA SER A 295 -3.76 20.93 1.12
C SER A 295 -4.57 21.60 2.23
N SER A 296 -5.85 21.94 1.99
CA SER A 296 -6.69 22.54 3.04
C SER A 296 -7.01 21.53 4.15
N ILE A 297 -7.21 20.25 3.82
CA ILE A 297 -7.44 19.21 4.83
C ILE A 297 -6.23 19.07 5.76
N ALA A 298 -5.02 19.06 5.21
CA ALA A 298 -3.79 18.98 6.00
C ALA A 298 -3.59 20.24 6.85
N GLN A 299 -3.89 21.42 6.30
CA GLN A 299 -3.77 22.70 7.02
C GLN A 299 -4.79 22.78 8.15
N ASP A 300 -6.07 22.48 7.88
CA ASP A 300 -7.15 22.52 8.88
C ASP A 300 -6.86 21.55 10.03
N TYR A 301 -6.39 20.33 9.71
CA TYR A 301 -5.96 19.36 10.73
C TYR A 301 -4.82 19.89 11.60
N TYR A 302 -3.80 20.49 10.98
CA TYR A 302 -2.65 21.03 11.69
C TYR A 302 -3.06 22.21 12.59
N ASP A 303 -3.81 23.16 12.05
CA ASP A 303 -4.26 24.35 12.79
C ASP A 303 -5.16 23.98 13.96
N TRP A 304 -6.07 23.01 13.74
CA TRP A 304 -6.92 22.49 14.79
C TRP A 304 -6.11 21.81 15.91
N GLY A 305 -5.16 20.95 15.56
CA GLY A 305 -4.29 20.28 16.54
C GLY A 305 -3.43 21.26 17.33
N CYS A 306 -2.94 22.33 16.68
CA CYS A 306 -2.23 23.43 17.35
C CYS A 306 -3.12 24.18 18.34
N ALA A 307 -4.36 24.50 17.96
CA ALA A 307 -5.33 25.20 18.83
C ALA A 307 -5.72 24.36 20.06
N GLU A 308 -5.78 23.04 19.92
CA GLU A 308 -6.00 22.09 21.02
C GLU A 308 -4.77 21.86 21.91
N GLY A 309 -3.60 22.47 21.58
CA GLY A 309 -2.36 22.39 22.37
C GLY A 309 -1.51 21.15 22.13
N TRP A 310 -1.70 20.43 21.01
CA TRP A 310 -1.02 19.17 20.71
C TRP A 310 0.01 19.26 19.58
N LYS A 311 0.44 20.45 19.21
CA LYS A 311 1.40 20.70 18.12
C LYS A 311 2.64 19.82 18.20
N ASP A 312 3.24 19.72 19.39
CA ASP A 312 4.51 19.01 19.59
C ASP A 312 4.39 17.46 19.47
N TYR A 313 3.16 16.95 19.41
CA TYR A 313 2.87 15.54 19.21
C TYR A 313 2.58 15.16 17.75
N MET A 314 2.40 16.15 16.87
CA MET A 314 2.06 15.92 15.46
C MET A 314 3.33 15.73 14.63
N LEU A 315 3.42 14.59 13.90
CA LEU A 315 4.62 14.26 13.13
C LEU A 315 4.46 14.53 11.63
N TYR A 316 3.28 14.23 11.05
CA TYR A 316 3.01 14.33 9.61
C TYR A 316 1.53 14.59 9.35
N GLY A 317 1.16 14.81 8.07
CA GLY A 317 -0.21 15.01 7.63
C GLY A 317 -1.09 13.78 7.87
N PRO A 318 -2.41 13.97 8.06
CA PRO A 318 -3.27 12.97 8.65
C PRO A 318 -3.76 11.87 7.70
N VAL A 319 -3.37 11.89 6.41
CA VAL A 319 -4.01 11.05 5.40
C VAL A 319 -3.04 10.67 4.28
N HIS A 320 -3.02 9.40 3.91
CA HIS A 320 -2.33 8.91 2.72
C HIS A 320 -3.22 8.06 1.83
N GLY A 321 -2.86 7.88 0.56
CA GLY A 321 -3.56 7.00 -0.37
C GLY A 321 -3.55 5.55 0.12
N LEU A 322 -4.61 4.85 -0.18
CA LEU A 322 -4.80 3.43 0.13
C LEU A 322 -5.09 2.66 -1.16
N GLY A 323 -4.43 1.52 -1.34
CA GLY A 323 -4.65 0.70 -2.54
C GLY A 323 -4.09 -0.70 -2.41
N ILE A 324 -3.33 -1.13 -3.40
CA ILE A 324 -2.62 -2.41 -3.37
C ILE A 324 -1.57 -2.38 -2.26
N MET A 325 -0.78 -1.30 -2.19
CA MET A 325 -0.04 -1.02 -0.97
C MET A 325 -0.96 -0.34 0.03
N GLU A 326 -0.72 -0.58 1.31
CA GLU A 326 -1.46 0.08 2.38
C GLU A 326 -1.17 1.58 2.38
N THR A 327 0.09 1.95 2.18
CA THR A 327 0.53 3.34 1.98
C THR A 327 0.92 3.54 0.53
N GLU A 328 0.16 4.36 -0.20
CA GLU A 328 0.48 4.73 -1.58
C GLU A 328 0.09 6.18 -1.89
N SER A 329 0.54 6.66 -3.05
CA SER A 329 0.15 7.99 -3.58
C SER A 329 -1.37 8.04 -3.92
N PRO A 330 -2.01 9.22 -3.75
CA PRO A 330 -1.43 10.49 -3.32
C PRO A 330 -1.47 10.66 -1.79
N TRP A 331 -0.51 11.43 -1.23
CA TRP A 331 -0.53 11.86 0.17
C TRP A 331 -1.27 13.19 0.31
N ILE A 332 -1.91 13.43 1.46
CA ILE A 332 -2.55 14.70 1.80
C ILE A 332 -1.60 15.49 2.69
N GLU A 333 -0.97 16.51 2.11
CA GLU A 333 -0.01 17.42 2.74
C GLU A 333 -0.39 18.86 2.48
N THR A 334 0.13 19.80 3.27
CA THR A 334 -0.09 21.25 3.06
C THR A 334 0.43 21.74 1.71
N THR A 335 1.33 20.99 1.07
CA THR A 335 1.89 21.27 -0.27
C THR A 335 1.16 20.54 -1.41
N SER A 336 0.15 19.73 -1.13
CA SER A 336 -0.62 18.99 -2.13
C SER A 336 -1.36 19.93 -3.09
N LYS A 337 -1.35 19.59 -4.39
CA LYS A 337 -1.92 20.44 -5.46
C LYS A 337 -3.03 19.70 -6.24
N TYR A 338 -3.91 19.01 -5.53
CA TYR A 338 -5.02 18.29 -6.14
C TYR A 338 -6.27 18.36 -5.24
N LYS A 339 -7.42 18.14 -5.86
CA LYS A 339 -8.71 18.01 -5.16
C LYS A 339 -9.06 16.53 -5.00
N LEU A 340 -9.66 16.21 -3.86
CA LEU A 340 -10.25 14.90 -3.68
C LEU A 340 -11.37 14.69 -4.69
N GLN A 341 -11.47 13.47 -5.21
CA GLN A 341 -12.50 13.08 -6.17
C GLN A 341 -13.14 11.76 -5.76
N LYS A 342 -14.37 11.55 -6.19
CA LYS A 342 -15.11 10.31 -5.97
C LYS A 342 -14.29 9.08 -6.39
N ASN A 343 -14.42 8.01 -5.61
CA ASN A 343 -13.70 6.74 -5.78
C ASN A 343 -12.18 6.80 -5.56
N MET A 344 -11.64 7.91 -5.09
CA MET A 344 -10.33 7.88 -4.44
C MET A 344 -10.45 7.20 -3.08
N THR A 345 -9.44 6.41 -2.71
CA THR A 345 -9.38 5.72 -1.43
C THR A 345 -8.21 6.21 -0.62
N TYR A 346 -8.45 6.44 0.65
CA TYR A 346 -7.46 6.96 1.58
C TYR A 346 -7.47 6.18 2.89
N GLN A 347 -6.33 6.20 3.54
CA GLN A 347 -6.17 5.82 4.94
C GLN A 347 -6.06 7.10 5.76
N ILE A 348 -7.05 7.36 6.59
CA ILE A 348 -6.99 8.44 7.56
C ILE A 348 -6.13 7.91 8.70
N ASP A 349 -4.89 8.38 8.79
CA ASP A 349 -3.85 7.92 9.71
C ASP A 349 -3.41 9.08 10.61
N THR A 350 -4.11 9.27 11.71
CA THR A 350 -3.79 10.31 12.68
C THR A 350 -2.85 9.76 13.75
N PHE A 351 -1.56 10.01 13.56
CA PHE A 351 -0.49 9.59 14.46
C PHE A 351 0.00 10.74 15.35
N PHE A 352 0.15 10.44 16.62
CA PHE A 352 0.67 11.38 17.61
C PHE A 352 1.80 10.71 18.39
N THR A 353 2.93 11.37 18.48
CA THR A 353 4.11 10.89 19.19
C THR A 353 4.56 11.90 20.22
N GLY A 354 4.75 11.46 21.45
CA GLY A 354 5.26 12.24 22.56
C GLY A 354 6.48 11.59 23.20
N ASP A 355 6.92 12.13 24.33
CA ASP A 355 8.03 11.61 25.09
C ASP A 355 7.63 10.34 25.84
N GLY A 356 8.10 9.20 25.34
CA GLY A 356 7.88 7.88 25.94
C GLY A 356 6.50 7.24 25.69
N TYR A 357 5.62 7.85 24.90
CA TYR A 357 4.37 7.24 24.43
C TYR A 357 3.79 7.95 23.22
N GLY A 358 2.99 7.23 22.46
CA GLY A 358 2.27 7.77 21.29
C GLY A 358 1.07 6.89 20.97
N LEU A 359 0.37 7.22 19.91
CA LEU A 359 -0.72 6.39 19.41
C LEU A 359 -1.10 6.76 17.98
N ARG A 360 -1.88 5.87 17.38
CA ARG A 360 -2.46 6.04 16.05
C ARG A 360 -3.92 5.61 16.04
N TRP A 361 -4.77 6.49 15.51
CA TRP A 361 -6.11 6.10 15.05
C TRP A 361 -6.09 6.03 13.53
N GLU A 362 -6.54 4.91 12.98
CA GLU A 362 -6.39 4.70 11.55
C GLU A 362 -7.58 3.93 10.96
N ARG A 363 -8.17 4.47 9.88
CA ARG A 363 -9.29 3.88 9.14
C ARG A 363 -9.23 4.23 7.67
N GLY A 364 -9.55 3.24 6.84
CA GLY A 364 -9.73 3.47 5.41
C GLY A 364 -11.06 4.12 5.08
N CYS A 365 -11.06 4.95 4.04
CA CYS A 365 -12.27 5.54 3.51
C CYS A 365 -12.27 5.60 1.97
N ILE A 366 -13.47 5.66 1.40
CA ILE A 366 -13.73 5.90 -0.02
C ILE A 366 -14.37 7.27 -0.13
N ILE A 367 -13.83 8.15 -0.96
CA ILE A 367 -14.41 9.48 -1.19
C ILE A 367 -15.73 9.36 -1.96
N THR A 368 -16.75 10.04 -1.47
CA THR A 368 -18.07 10.18 -2.10
C THR A 368 -18.35 11.63 -2.46
N ASP A 369 -19.48 11.90 -3.12
CA ASP A 369 -19.83 13.26 -3.57
C ASP A 369 -20.04 14.22 -2.40
N ASP A 370 -20.53 13.73 -1.25
CA ASP A 370 -20.96 14.52 -0.09
C ASP A 370 -20.18 14.22 1.21
N GLY A 371 -19.17 13.34 1.15
CA GLY A 371 -18.36 12.94 2.30
C GLY A 371 -17.45 11.78 1.99
N CYS A 372 -17.35 10.79 2.90
CA CYS A 372 -16.64 9.55 2.66
C CYS A 372 -17.36 8.33 3.27
N GLU A 373 -17.27 7.19 2.59
CA GLU A 373 -17.65 5.89 3.13
C GLU A 373 -16.50 5.35 3.97
N LEU A 374 -16.67 5.23 5.29
CA LEU A 374 -15.70 4.54 6.12
C LEU A 374 -15.74 3.03 5.86
N LEU A 375 -14.59 2.43 5.59
CA LEU A 375 -14.43 1.00 5.33
C LEU A 375 -14.52 0.14 6.60
N SER A 376 -14.33 0.75 7.77
CA SER A 376 -14.66 0.19 9.08
C SER A 376 -15.19 1.27 10.02
N LYS A 377 -16.36 1.03 10.62
CA LYS A 377 -16.96 1.88 11.65
C LYS A 377 -16.78 1.30 13.06
N LYS A 378 -16.18 0.11 13.18
CA LYS A 378 -15.96 -0.54 14.47
C LYS A 378 -14.78 0.05 15.22
N PHE A 379 -14.75 -0.15 16.52
CA PHE A 379 -13.63 0.23 17.39
C PHE A 379 -13.30 1.74 17.40
N MET A 380 -14.26 2.61 17.13
CA MET A 380 -14.11 4.08 17.12
C MET A 380 -14.64 4.71 18.41
N SER A 381 -14.34 4.11 19.55
CA SER A 381 -14.74 4.58 20.87
C SER A 381 -13.70 4.18 21.90
N THR A 382 -13.39 5.04 22.85
CA THR A 382 -12.51 4.74 23.97
C THR A 382 -13.03 3.60 24.86
N LYS A 383 -14.35 3.35 24.86
CA LYS A 383 -14.96 2.24 25.60
C LYS A 383 -14.54 0.86 25.10
N CYS A 384 -14.34 0.69 23.79
CA CYS A 384 -13.90 -0.60 23.22
C CYS A 384 -12.38 -0.78 23.29
N CYS A 385 -11.64 0.23 23.66
CA CYS A 385 -10.18 0.21 23.77
C CYS A 385 -9.70 -0.23 25.17
N LYS A 386 -10.50 -0.01 26.22
CA LYS A 386 -10.19 -0.50 27.56
C LYS A 386 -10.56 -1.98 27.67
N LEU A 387 -9.57 -2.81 27.98
CA LEU A 387 -9.70 -4.24 28.13
C LEU A 387 -9.68 -4.62 29.63
N ASP A 388 -10.32 -5.73 29.99
CA ASP A 388 -10.45 -6.22 31.37
C ASP A 388 -9.32 -7.18 31.77
#